data_8ec39a837b7b8efcd3ed1bcea48fd47e
#
_entry.id   8ec39a837b7b8efcd3ed1bcea48fd47e
#
_cell.length_a   1.000
_cell.length_b   1.000
_cell.length_c   1.000
_cell.angle_alpha   90.00
_cell.angle_beta   90.00
_cell.angle_gamma   90.00
#
_symmetry.space_group_name_H-M   'P 1'
#
loop_
_entity.id
_entity.type
_entity.pdbx_description
1 polymer ?
#
loop_
_entity_poly.entity_id
_entity_poly.type
_entity_poly.pdbx_seq_one_letter_code
_entity_poly.pdbx_strand_id
1 'polypeptide(L)'
;MRYQNSSAIAYFFRNIWHYIYIVLPVSIFMAIFANFSNETAFLHAWFDGQLNEANYIESVMHGMALVSQPNAWWYGVISYLLLAVAFSLLVVKVSRHMRVGGFSVYPLKPAFKVIPSMLVFCACFAVALQLLQFIVFGIMYALSKAFVMDVVIVVGLVLLWLAIVVVAYFWMLMLLCFPLSYSESYPFNIALSYSIREMSKHQGLCILHAVSFSLVHVLVVVLDYFLLPITSGIVHALFYTFIIYYVPCLAFTIHHKTLGSERKDISRVLIG
;
A
#
# COMPACT_ATOMS: atom_id res chain seq x y z
N MET A 1 -18.92 6.11 -12.09
CA MET A 1 -17.60 5.61 -11.73
C MET A 1 -16.48 6.65 -11.79
N ARG A 2 -16.32 7.44 -12.87
CA ARG A 2 -15.31 8.53 -12.95
C ARG A 2 -15.38 9.57 -11.81
N TYR A 3 -16.59 9.82 -11.28
CA TYR A 3 -16.81 10.79 -10.19
C TYR A 3 -16.20 10.39 -8.84
N GLN A 4 -15.97 9.10 -8.59
CA GLN A 4 -15.45 8.61 -7.30
C GLN A 4 -13.95 8.89 -7.14
N ASN A 5 -13.19 8.63 -8.20
CA ASN A 5 -11.73 8.83 -8.17
C ASN A 5 -11.36 10.31 -8.12
N SER A 6 -12.07 11.14 -8.90
CA SER A 6 -11.84 12.58 -8.87
C SER A 6 -12.11 13.18 -7.50
N SER A 7 -13.09 12.68 -6.74
CA SER A 7 -13.37 13.20 -5.40
C SER A 7 -12.35 12.77 -4.36
N ALA A 8 -11.80 11.56 -4.42
CA ALA A 8 -10.75 11.10 -3.51
C ALA A 8 -9.40 11.81 -3.79
N ILE A 9 -9.04 11.94 -5.06
CA ILE A 9 -7.84 12.67 -5.49
C ILE A 9 -7.98 14.16 -5.15
N ALA A 10 -9.12 14.77 -5.43
CA ALA A 10 -9.36 16.16 -5.09
C ALA A 10 -9.30 16.41 -3.58
N TYR A 11 -9.84 15.48 -2.77
CA TYR A 11 -9.74 15.53 -1.32
C TYR A 11 -8.28 15.44 -0.88
N PHE A 12 -7.51 14.50 -1.45
CA PHE A 12 -6.09 14.30 -1.18
C PHE A 12 -5.31 15.61 -1.36
N PHE A 13 -5.34 16.21 -2.55
CA PHE A 13 -4.56 17.41 -2.84
C PHE A 13 -5.01 18.64 -2.04
N ARG A 14 -6.31 18.80 -1.79
CA ARG A 14 -6.84 19.92 -1.04
C ARG A 14 -6.42 19.90 0.43
N ASN A 15 -6.26 18.71 1.01
CA ASN A 15 -6.10 18.55 2.46
C ASN A 15 -4.75 17.97 2.88
N ILE A 16 -3.82 17.70 1.95
CA ILE A 16 -2.54 17.03 2.27
C ILE A 16 -1.75 17.76 3.36
N TRP A 17 -1.74 19.07 3.35
CA TRP A 17 -1.01 19.89 4.33
C TRP A 17 -1.50 19.71 5.77
N HIS A 18 -2.77 19.36 5.95
CA HIS A 18 -3.34 19.09 7.27
C HIS A 18 -2.99 17.72 7.82
N TYR A 19 -2.43 16.82 6.99
CA TYR A 19 -2.11 15.45 7.37
C TYR A 19 -0.62 15.12 7.21
N ILE A 20 0.15 16.02 6.59
CA ILE A 20 1.56 15.78 6.24
C ILE A 20 2.41 15.45 7.47
N TYR A 21 2.14 16.05 8.62
CA TYR A 21 2.85 15.80 9.86
C TYR A 21 2.64 14.37 10.43
N ILE A 22 1.59 13.67 10.01
CA ILE A 22 1.37 12.25 10.36
C ILE A 22 2.07 11.36 9.33
N VAL A 23 1.92 11.69 8.06
CA VAL A 23 2.31 10.83 6.95
C VAL A 23 3.81 10.90 6.67
N LEU A 24 4.37 12.12 6.63
CA LEU A 24 5.74 12.35 6.19
C LEU A 24 6.80 11.65 7.08
N PRO A 25 6.71 11.68 8.42
CA PRO A 25 7.69 10.97 9.25
C PRO A 25 7.71 9.47 8.99
N VAL A 26 6.52 8.86 8.82
CA VAL A 26 6.39 7.42 8.54
C VAL A 26 6.89 7.12 7.13
N SER A 27 6.57 7.97 6.15
CA SER A 27 7.02 7.81 4.77
C SER A 27 8.54 7.92 4.65
N ILE A 28 9.17 8.85 5.35
CA ILE A 28 10.63 8.99 5.39
C ILE A 28 11.26 7.75 6.05
N PHE A 29 10.71 7.31 7.18
CA PHE A 29 11.20 6.10 7.85
C PHE A 29 11.11 4.89 6.91
N MET A 30 9.98 4.69 6.25
CA MET A 30 9.80 3.60 5.28
C MET A 30 10.73 3.74 4.08
N ALA A 31 10.98 4.94 3.58
CA ALA A 31 11.89 5.17 2.46
C ALA A 31 13.34 4.84 2.80
N ILE A 32 13.75 5.04 4.06
CA ILE A 32 15.12 4.73 4.51
C ILE A 32 15.29 3.23 4.77
N PHE A 33 14.26 2.57 5.31
CA PHE A 33 14.39 1.23 5.89
C PHE A 33 13.56 0.15 5.17
N ALA A 34 12.60 0.52 4.33
CA ALA A 34 11.85 -0.42 3.51
C ALA A 34 12.51 -0.57 2.13
N ASN A 35 12.45 -1.76 1.64
CA ASN A 35 13.33 -2.40 0.71
C ASN A 35 13.07 -2.25 -0.78
N PHE A 36 12.87 -1.07 -1.32
CA PHE A 36 13.02 -0.88 -2.76
C PHE A 36 14.47 -1.04 -3.25
N SER A 37 15.45 -0.82 -2.34
CA SER A 37 16.86 -1.05 -2.66
C SER A 37 17.17 -2.48 -3.12
N ASN A 38 16.37 -3.47 -2.70
CA ASN A 38 16.58 -4.86 -3.13
C ASN A 38 16.03 -5.15 -4.52
N GLU A 39 14.85 -4.59 -4.85
CA GLU A 39 14.30 -4.70 -6.21
C GLU A 39 15.24 -4.01 -7.20
N THR A 40 15.77 -2.85 -6.84
CA THR A 40 16.74 -2.11 -7.64
C THR A 40 18.07 -2.86 -7.75
N ALA A 41 18.57 -3.45 -6.65
CA ALA A 41 19.77 -4.27 -6.67
C ALA A 41 19.61 -5.51 -7.57
N PHE A 42 18.42 -6.12 -7.59
CA PHE A 42 18.09 -7.19 -8.53
C PHE A 42 18.13 -6.71 -9.98
N LEU A 43 17.55 -5.55 -10.28
CA LEU A 43 17.59 -4.96 -11.63
C LEU A 43 19.02 -4.64 -12.06
N HIS A 44 19.85 -4.06 -11.18
CA HIS A 44 21.26 -3.83 -11.48
C HIS A 44 22.00 -5.14 -11.78
N ALA A 45 21.87 -6.14 -10.92
CA ALA A 45 22.50 -7.43 -11.13
C ALA A 45 22.08 -8.09 -12.46
N TRP A 46 20.83 -7.87 -12.88
CA TRP A 46 20.33 -8.37 -14.16
C TRP A 46 20.93 -7.60 -15.35
N PHE A 47 20.81 -6.27 -15.36
CA PHE A 47 21.29 -5.44 -16.48
C PHE A 47 22.82 -5.48 -16.62
N ASP A 48 23.55 -5.63 -15.51
CA ASP A 48 25.00 -5.76 -15.50
C ASP A 48 25.49 -7.18 -15.83
N GLY A 49 24.57 -8.12 -16.13
CA GLY A 49 24.90 -9.51 -16.46
C GLY A 49 25.51 -10.31 -15.32
N GLN A 50 25.30 -9.87 -14.07
CA GLN A 50 25.85 -10.51 -12.86
C GLN A 50 24.98 -11.67 -12.37
N LEU A 51 23.75 -11.82 -12.89
CA LEU A 51 22.84 -12.91 -12.53
C LEU A 51 23.29 -14.19 -13.25
N ASN A 52 23.59 -15.21 -12.44
CA ASN A 52 23.89 -16.57 -12.90
C ASN A 52 23.02 -17.58 -12.14
N GLU A 53 23.05 -18.86 -12.55
CA GLU A 53 22.24 -19.90 -11.91
C GLU A 53 22.46 -20.03 -10.39
N ALA A 54 23.67 -19.75 -9.93
CA ALA A 54 24.02 -19.89 -8.50
C ALA A 54 23.45 -18.76 -7.62
N ASN A 55 23.43 -17.50 -8.13
CA ASN A 55 23.01 -16.35 -7.34
C ASN A 55 21.59 -15.85 -7.68
N TYR A 56 20.99 -16.34 -8.80
CA TYR A 56 19.68 -15.91 -9.24
C TYR A 56 18.60 -16.10 -8.17
N ILE A 57 18.55 -17.28 -7.58
CA ILE A 57 17.55 -17.62 -6.56
C ILE A 57 17.69 -16.72 -5.33
N GLU A 58 18.92 -16.53 -4.88
CA GLU A 58 19.23 -15.65 -3.75
C GLU A 58 18.85 -14.19 -4.06
N SER A 59 19.19 -13.70 -5.26
CA SER A 59 18.88 -12.35 -5.71
C SER A 59 17.36 -12.11 -5.80
N VAL A 60 16.59 -13.09 -6.28
CA VAL A 60 15.13 -13.02 -6.31
C VAL A 60 14.55 -13.02 -4.88
N MET A 61 15.05 -13.88 -4.02
CA MET A 61 14.61 -13.90 -2.61
C MET A 61 14.91 -12.57 -1.91
N HIS A 62 16.07 -12.00 -2.15
CA HIS A 62 16.41 -10.69 -1.60
C HIS A 62 15.56 -9.57 -2.19
N GLY A 63 15.30 -9.57 -3.50
CA GLY A 63 14.44 -8.58 -4.15
C GLY A 63 13.00 -8.62 -3.66
N MET A 64 12.52 -9.78 -3.23
CA MET A 64 11.15 -9.96 -2.72
C MET A 64 11.03 -9.85 -1.19
N ALA A 65 12.15 -9.84 -0.47
CA ALA A 65 12.10 -9.79 0.98
C ALA A 65 11.59 -8.43 1.48
N LEU A 66 10.60 -8.44 2.37
CA LEU A 66 10.09 -7.23 3.04
C LEU A 66 11.14 -6.59 3.97
N VAL A 67 12.26 -7.26 4.17
CA VAL A 67 13.36 -6.85 5.05
C VAL A 67 14.68 -7.10 4.35
N SER A 68 15.43 -6.04 4.06
CA SER A 68 16.64 -6.06 3.22
C SER A 68 17.83 -6.79 3.81
N GLN A 69 17.86 -6.96 5.12
CA GLN A 69 19.01 -7.56 5.79
C GLN A 69 18.57 -8.54 6.88
N PRO A 70 19.15 -9.75 6.93
CA PRO A 70 18.83 -10.75 7.95
C PRO A 70 18.96 -10.23 9.38
N ASN A 71 19.89 -9.31 9.61
CA ASN A 71 20.16 -8.72 10.92
C ASN A 71 19.29 -7.50 11.25
N ALA A 72 18.46 -7.04 10.32
CA ALA A 72 17.66 -5.81 10.44
C ALA A 72 16.15 -6.06 10.35
N TRP A 73 15.69 -7.29 10.62
CA TRP A 73 14.26 -7.66 10.61
C TRP A 73 13.40 -6.75 11.49
N TRP A 74 13.95 -6.18 12.53
CA TRP A 74 13.26 -5.28 13.44
C TRP A 74 12.84 -3.95 12.78
N TYR A 75 13.55 -3.48 11.73
CA TYR A 75 13.13 -2.31 10.95
C TYR A 75 11.81 -2.57 10.24
N GLY A 76 11.61 -3.78 9.71
CA GLY A 76 10.35 -4.19 9.12
C GLY A 76 9.21 -4.15 10.14
N VAL A 77 9.44 -4.72 11.33
CA VAL A 77 8.44 -4.70 12.42
C VAL A 77 8.10 -3.27 12.82
N ILE A 78 9.09 -2.40 13.02
CA ILE A 78 8.85 -0.99 13.34
C ILE A 78 8.09 -0.29 12.21
N SER A 79 8.43 -0.53 10.95
CA SER A 79 7.73 0.05 9.80
C SER A 79 6.24 -0.32 9.82
N TYR A 80 5.90 -1.60 10.09
CA TYR A 80 4.51 -2.04 10.20
C TYR A 80 3.78 -1.40 11.39
N LEU A 81 4.44 -1.28 12.54
CA LEU A 81 3.87 -0.61 13.69
C LEU A 81 3.58 0.87 13.41
N LEU A 82 4.54 1.58 12.82
CA LEU A 82 4.39 2.99 12.44
C LEU A 82 3.28 3.16 11.39
N LEU A 83 3.21 2.26 10.41
CA LEU A 83 2.16 2.25 9.40
C LEU A 83 0.78 2.06 10.03
N ALA A 84 0.61 1.10 10.94
CA ALA A 84 -0.64 0.86 11.64
C ALA A 84 -1.09 2.06 12.47
N VAL A 85 -0.15 2.72 13.15
CA VAL A 85 -0.42 3.96 13.91
C VAL A 85 -0.81 5.09 12.96
N ALA A 86 -0.07 5.31 11.88
CA ALA A 86 -0.39 6.35 10.90
C ALA A 86 -1.77 6.13 10.26
N PHE A 87 -2.08 4.92 9.82
CA PHE A 87 -3.40 4.58 9.30
C PHE A 87 -4.50 4.82 10.32
N SER A 88 -4.29 4.44 11.59
CA SER A 88 -5.27 4.65 12.66
C SER A 88 -5.56 6.14 12.86
N LEU A 89 -4.53 6.98 12.90
CA LEU A 89 -4.66 8.43 13.01
C LEU A 89 -5.37 9.04 11.80
N LEU A 90 -5.01 8.59 10.59
CA LEU A 90 -5.61 9.07 9.34
C LEU A 90 -7.08 8.67 9.22
N VAL A 91 -7.42 7.41 9.53
CA VAL A 91 -8.80 6.91 9.54
C VAL A 91 -9.68 7.79 10.43
N VAL A 92 -9.22 8.09 11.64
CA VAL A 92 -9.96 8.95 12.58
C VAL A 92 -10.11 10.37 12.03
N LYS A 93 -9.02 10.96 11.55
CA LYS A 93 -9.02 12.36 11.09
C LYS A 93 -9.81 12.55 9.79
N VAL A 94 -9.61 11.67 8.81
CA VAL A 94 -10.30 11.73 7.51
C VAL A 94 -11.80 11.51 7.70
N SER A 95 -12.19 10.47 8.46
CA SER A 95 -13.60 10.21 8.79
C SER A 95 -14.25 11.42 9.43
N ARG A 96 -13.61 12.00 10.44
CA ARG A 96 -14.16 13.12 11.17
C ARG A 96 -14.27 14.38 10.30
N HIS A 97 -13.27 14.66 9.49
CA HIS A 97 -13.31 15.78 8.56
C HIS A 97 -14.44 15.61 7.53
N MET A 98 -14.59 14.43 6.92
CA MET A 98 -15.66 14.17 5.95
C MET A 98 -17.07 14.23 6.58
N ARG A 99 -17.24 13.80 7.84
CA ARG A 99 -18.53 13.78 8.55
C ARG A 99 -18.94 15.13 9.12
N VAL A 100 -17.99 15.91 9.63
CA VAL A 100 -18.26 17.13 10.42
C VAL A 100 -17.83 18.40 9.65
N GLY A 101 -16.96 18.26 8.64
CA GLY A 101 -16.39 19.38 7.89
C GLY A 101 -15.37 20.21 8.68
N GLY A 102 -14.87 19.70 9.80
CA GLY A 102 -13.86 20.37 10.64
C GLY A 102 -12.70 19.45 10.99
N PHE A 103 -11.48 20.01 11.08
CA PHE A 103 -10.29 19.25 11.47
C PHE A 103 -10.28 19.01 12.98
N SER A 104 -10.08 17.75 13.38
CA SER A 104 -9.91 17.39 14.79
C SER A 104 -8.49 17.69 15.26
N VAL A 105 -8.38 18.41 16.37
CA VAL A 105 -7.09 18.73 16.99
C VAL A 105 -6.51 17.52 17.75
N TYR A 106 -7.37 16.68 18.37
CA TYR A 106 -6.93 15.56 19.22
C TYR A 106 -7.46 14.20 18.73
N PRO A 107 -6.82 13.56 17.74
CA PRO A 107 -7.25 12.25 17.24
C PRO A 107 -6.75 11.08 18.08
N LEU A 108 -5.87 11.29 19.09
CA LEU A 108 -5.14 10.21 19.78
C LEU A 108 -6.08 9.23 20.49
N LYS A 109 -6.98 9.73 21.37
CA LYS A 109 -7.86 8.85 22.14
C LYS A 109 -8.75 7.93 21.27
N PRO A 110 -9.45 8.43 20.21
CA PRO A 110 -10.17 7.54 19.30
C PRO A 110 -9.24 6.67 18.44
N ALA A 111 -8.03 7.12 18.08
CA ALA A 111 -7.07 6.32 17.32
C ALA A 111 -6.62 5.08 18.10
N PHE A 112 -6.40 5.17 19.41
CA PHE A 112 -6.06 4.01 20.23
C PHE A 112 -7.07 2.86 20.14
N LYS A 113 -8.34 3.14 19.90
CA LYS A 113 -9.37 2.10 19.69
C LYS A 113 -9.24 1.41 18.34
N VAL A 114 -8.66 2.08 17.35
CA VAL A 114 -8.53 1.59 15.97
C VAL A 114 -7.20 0.83 15.77
N ILE A 115 -6.14 1.17 16.53
CA ILE A 115 -4.82 0.58 16.41
C ILE A 115 -4.85 -0.97 16.40
N PRO A 116 -5.54 -1.67 17.32
CA PRO A 116 -5.54 -3.13 17.30
C PRO A 116 -6.07 -3.72 15.98
N SER A 117 -7.16 -3.17 15.44
CA SER A 117 -7.70 -3.61 14.16
C SER A 117 -6.75 -3.32 13.00
N MET A 118 -6.04 -2.19 13.03
CA MET A 118 -5.04 -1.85 12.02
C MET A 118 -3.80 -2.73 12.12
N LEU A 119 -3.37 -3.09 13.32
CA LEU A 119 -2.26 -4.05 13.50
C LEU A 119 -2.62 -5.42 12.91
N VAL A 120 -3.82 -5.92 13.22
CA VAL A 120 -4.29 -7.20 12.63
C VAL A 120 -4.35 -7.09 11.10
N PHE A 121 -4.89 -6.00 10.57
CA PHE A 121 -4.96 -5.78 9.12
C PHE A 121 -3.56 -5.75 8.48
N CYS A 122 -2.63 -4.98 9.04
CA CYS A 122 -1.25 -4.91 8.54
C CYS A 122 -0.55 -6.27 8.65
N ALA A 123 -0.74 -7.01 9.74
CA ALA A 123 -0.18 -8.34 9.92
C ALA A 123 -0.74 -9.35 8.90
N CYS A 124 -2.05 -9.39 8.69
CA CYS A 124 -2.67 -10.24 7.67
C CYS A 124 -2.14 -9.91 6.27
N PHE A 125 -1.98 -8.64 5.97
CA PHE A 125 -1.44 -8.19 4.70
C PHE A 125 0.03 -8.62 4.52
N ALA A 126 0.87 -8.45 5.55
CA ALA A 126 2.26 -8.88 5.53
C ALA A 126 2.41 -10.39 5.32
N VAL A 127 1.59 -11.19 6.04
CA VAL A 127 1.58 -12.65 5.90
C VAL A 127 1.13 -13.07 4.49
N ALA A 128 0.07 -12.44 3.97
CA ALA A 128 -0.42 -12.74 2.61
C ALA A 128 0.64 -12.41 1.54
N LEU A 129 1.34 -11.27 1.68
CA LEU A 129 2.44 -10.88 0.82
C LEU A 129 3.57 -11.91 0.86
N GLN A 130 4.00 -12.30 2.06
CA GLN A 130 5.08 -13.26 2.25
C GLN A 130 4.73 -14.63 1.67
N LEU A 131 3.50 -15.12 1.87
CA LEU A 131 3.04 -16.38 1.27
C LEU A 131 3.05 -16.32 -0.25
N LEU A 132 2.59 -15.22 -0.84
CA LEU A 132 2.61 -15.04 -2.29
C LEU A 132 4.04 -15.01 -2.84
N GLN A 133 4.97 -14.35 -2.13
CA GLN A 133 6.39 -14.36 -2.48
C GLN A 133 6.96 -15.78 -2.50
N PHE A 134 6.66 -16.60 -1.50
CA PHE A 134 7.09 -18.01 -1.48
C PHE A 134 6.53 -18.81 -2.67
N ILE A 135 5.27 -18.57 -3.05
CA ILE A 135 4.66 -19.23 -4.21
C ILE A 135 5.39 -18.83 -5.51
N VAL A 136 5.58 -17.53 -5.71
CA VAL A 136 6.29 -17.02 -6.90
C VAL A 136 7.71 -17.57 -6.95
N PHE A 137 8.43 -17.54 -5.83
CA PHE A 137 9.76 -18.10 -5.71
C PHE A 137 9.81 -19.60 -6.05
N GLY A 138 8.87 -20.39 -5.52
CA GLY A 138 8.77 -21.82 -5.84
C GLY A 138 8.56 -22.08 -7.33
N ILE A 139 7.71 -21.28 -7.98
CA ILE A 139 7.50 -21.36 -9.44
C ILE A 139 8.78 -21.00 -10.19
N MET A 140 9.45 -19.92 -9.83
CA MET A 140 10.69 -19.49 -10.47
C MET A 140 11.81 -20.51 -10.31
N TYR A 141 11.92 -21.12 -9.13
CA TYR A 141 12.88 -22.22 -8.91
C TYR A 141 12.58 -23.43 -9.79
N ALA A 142 11.32 -23.83 -9.92
CA ALA A 142 10.95 -24.94 -10.80
C ALA A 142 11.26 -24.63 -12.27
N LEU A 143 10.98 -23.40 -12.72
CA LEU A 143 11.29 -22.94 -14.07
C LEU A 143 12.81 -22.90 -14.35
N SER A 144 13.64 -22.53 -13.38
CA SER A 144 15.10 -22.48 -13.52
C SER A 144 15.73 -23.85 -13.78
N LYS A 145 15.02 -24.95 -13.47
CA LYS A 145 15.47 -26.32 -13.78
C LYS A 145 15.08 -26.80 -15.18
N ALA A 146 14.14 -26.12 -15.83
CA ALA A 146 13.57 -26.55 -17.10
C ALA A 146 13.92 -25.64 -18.28
N PHE A 147 14.28 -24.38 -18.01
CA PHE A 147 14.44 -23.35 -19.03
C PHE A 147 15.77 -22.60 -18.90
N VAL A 148 16.17 -21.96 -20.01
CA VAL A 148 17.34 -21.07 -20.04
C VAL A 148 17.11 -19.86 -19.16
N MET A 149 18.16 -19.35 -18.50
CA MET A 149 18.10 -18.31 -17.48
C MET A 149 17.38 -17.04 -17.94
N ASP A 150 17.62 -16.56 -19.16
CA ASP A 150 16.96 -15.36 -19.70
C ASP A 150 15.42 -15.50 -19.72
N VAL A 151 14.91 -16.67 -20.09
CA VAL A 151 13.47 -16.96 -20.08
C VAL A 151 12.95 -16.95 -18.66
N VAL A 152 13.68 -17.53 -17.71
CA VAL A 152 13.29 -17.58 -16.29
C VAL A 152 13.21 -16.17 -15.70
N ILE A 153 14.17 -15.30 -16.03
CA ILE A 153 14.19 -13.91 -15.57
C ILE A 153 12.96 -13.15 -16.09
N VAL A 154 12.68 -13.22 -17.39
CA VAL A 154 11.52 -12.52 -17.98
C VAL A 154 10.21 -13.03 -17.39
N VAL A 155 10.03 -14.34 -17.30
CA VAL A 155 8.83 -14.94 -16.69
C VAL A 155 8.73 -14.56 -15.23
N GLY A 156 9.84 -14.54 -14.49
CA GLY A 156 9.90 -14.14 -13.10
C GLY A 156 9.45 -12.70 -12.86
N LEU A 157 9.89 -11.76 -13.68
CA LEU A 157 9.45 -10.36 -13.60
C LEU A 157 7.95 -10.21 -13.86
N VAL A 158 7.42 -10.94 -14.85
CA VAL A 158 5.97 -10.95 -15.12
C VAL A 158 5.20 -11.53 -13.94
N LEU A 159 5.66 -12.64 -13.37
CA LEU A 159 5.04 -13.25 -12.18
C LEU A 159 5.10 -12.32 -10.98
N LEU A 160 6.22 -11.63 -10.76
CA LEU A 160 6.37 -10.65 -9.69
C LEU A 160 5.36 -9.51 -9.85
N TRP A 161 5.27 -8.95 -11.05
CA TRP A 161 4.28 -7.90 -11.33
C TRP A 161 2.85 -8.38 -11.11
N LEU A 162 2.50 -9.57 -11.60
CA LEU A 162 1.18 -10.17 -11.36
C LEU A 162 0.91 -10.39 -9.86
N ALA A 163 1.93 -10.80 -9.10
CA ALA A 163 1.82 -10.94 -7.64
C ALA A 163 1.47 -9.61 -6.97
N ILE A 164 2.13 -8.52 -7.37
CA ILE A 164 1.83 -7.17 -6.86
C ILE A 164 0.39 -6.76 -7.21
N VAL A 165 -0.06 -7.03 -8.44
CA VAL A 165 -1.46 -6.76 -8.86
C VAL A 165 -2.45 -7.55 -8.00
N VAL A 166 -2.19 -8.84 -7.76
CA VAL A 166 -3.05 -9.69 -6.92
C VAL A 166 -3.14 -9.16 -5.50
N VAL A 167 -2.00 -8.79 -4.89
CA VAL A 167 -1.98 -8.22 -3.53
C VAL A 167 -2.74 -6.90 -3.49
N ALA A 168 -2.51 -6.01 -4.44
CA ALA A 168 -3.20 -4.74 -4.52
C ALA A 168 -4.72 -4.92 -4.73
N TYR A 169 -5.12 -5.94 -5.53
CA TYR A 169 -6.53 -6.29 -5.71
C TYR A 169 -7.18 -6.76 -4.39
N PHE A 170 -6.53 -7.66 -3.65
CA PHE A 170 -7.03 -8.09 -2.34
C PHE A 170 -7.10 -6.92 -1.35
N TRP A 171 -6.13 -6.02 -1.39
CA TRP A 171 -6.19 -4.81 -0.58
C TRP A 171 -7.41 -3.95 -0.92
N MET A 172 -7.71 -3.78 -2.20
CA MET A 172 -8.91 -3.06 -2.64
C MET A 172 -10.20 -3.74 -2.17
N LEU A 173 -10.27 -5.07 -2.13
CA LEU A 173 -11.43 -5.78 -1.58
C LEU A 173 -11.62 -5.51 -0.07
N MET A 174 -10.54 -5.31 0.66
CA MET A 174 -10.57 -5.02 2.10
C MET A 174 -10.69 -3.53 2.44
N LEU A 175 -10.75 -2.65 1.45
CA LEU A 175 -10.65 -1.20 1.62
C LEU A 175 -11.72 -0.63 2.58
N LEU A 176 -12.94 -1.14 2.54
CA LEU A 176 -14.04 -0.69 3.40
C LEU A 176 -13.94 -1.18 4.85
N CYS A 177 -12.99 -2.07 5.19
CA CYS A 177 -12.77 -2.46 6.58
C CYS A 177 -12.46 -1.26 7.47
N PHE A 178 -11.70 -0.27 6.96
CA PHE A 178 -11.32 0.92 7.73
C PHE A 178 -12.54 1.75 8.16
N PRO A 179 -13.40 2.24 7.23
CA PRO A 179 -14.57 2.99 7.63
C PRO A 179 -15.60 2.17 8.39
N LEU A 180 -15.80 0.89 8.07
CA LEU A 180 -16.78 0.05 8.76
C LEU A 180 -16.38 -0.22 10.21
N SER A 181 -15.12 -0.55 10.48
CA SER A 181 -14.65 -0.78 11.85
C SER A 181 -14.67 0.49 12.70
N TYR A 182 -14.37 1.65 12.10
CA TYR A 182 -14.31 2.90 12.85
C TYR A 182 -15.64 3.63 12.93
N SER A 183 -16.32 3.85 11.78
CA SER A 183 -17.54 4.68 11.72
C SER A 183 -18.78 3.92 12.18
N GLU A 184 -18.87 2.63 11.83
CA GLU A 184 -20.01 1.78 12.15
C GLU A 184 -19.76 0.86 13.35
N SER A 185 -18.53 0.89 13.92
CA SER A 185 -18.13 0.09 15.07
C SER A 185 -18.29 -1.42 14.86
N TYR A 186 -18.21 -1.91 13.60
CA TYR A 186 -18.27 -3.35 13.33
C TYR A 186 -17.01 -4.06 13.82
N PRO A 187 -17.14 -5.26 14.41
CA PRO A 187 -16.00 -6.14 14.65
C PRO A 187 -15.25 -6.41 13.36
N PHE A 188 -13.93 -6.59 13.45
CA PHE A 188 -13.05 -6.71 12.28
C PHE A 188 -13.49 -7.81 11.29
N ASN A 189 -13.88 -8.98 11.79
CA ASN A 189 -14.34 -10.10 10.97
C ASN A 189 -15.62 -9.77 10.17
N ILE A 190 -16.56 -9.05 10.78
CA ILE A 190 -17.80 -8.59 10.11
C ILE A 190 -17.47 -7.50 9.09
N ALA A 191 -16.63 -6.53 9.47
CA ALA A 191 -16.18 -5.47 8.59
C ALA A 191 -15.45 -6.04 7.36
N LEU A 192 -14.59 -7.04 7.54
CA LEU A 192 -13.88 -7.74 6.48
C LEU A 192 -14.83 -8.43 5.51
N SER A 193 -15.74 -9.26 6.04
CA SER A 193 -16.71 -9.98 5.24
C SER A 193 -17.62 -9.05 4.44
N TYR A 194 -18.09 -7.97 5.07
CA TYR A 194 -18.90 -6.95 4.40
C TYR A 194 -18.12 -6.21 3.32
N SER A 195 -16.88 -5.82 3.62
CA SER A 195 -15.99 -5.13 2.67
C SER A 195 -15.77 -5.95 1.41
N ILE A 196 -15.39 -7.23 1.57
CA ILE A 196 -15.17 -8.12 0.43
C ILE A 196 -16.45 -8.26 -0.39
N ARG A 197 -17.60 -8.50 0.26
CA ARG A 197 -18.88 -8.64 -0.43
C ARG A 197 -19.30 -7.38 -1.19
N GLU A 198 -19.09 -6.22 -0.61
CA GLU A 198 -19.48 -4.95 -1.23
C GLU A 198 -18.52 -4.55 -2.35
N MET A 199 -17.21 -4.65 -2.11
CA MET A 199 -16.20 -4.32 -3.11
C MET A 199 -16.18 -5.29 -4.29
N SER A 200 -16.54 -6.57 -4.08
CA SER A 200 -16.67 -7.55 -5.17
C SER A 200 -17.77 -7.19 -6.17
N LYS A 201 -18.75 -6.36 -5.82
CA LYS A 201 -19.72 -5.80 -6.78
C LYS A 201 -19.10 -4.76 -7.72
N HIS A 202 -17.94 -4.22 -7.36
CA HIS A 202 -17.20 -3.19 -8.08
C HIS A 202 -15.85 -3.68 -8.60
N GLN A 203 -15.79 -4.91 -9.12
CA GLN A 203 -14.53 -5.56 -9.56
C GLN A 203 -13.72 -4.71 -10.53
N GLY A 204 -14.36 -4.06 -11.51
CA GLY A 204 -13.66 -3.20 -12.46
C GLY A 204 -12.94 -2.02 -11.79
N LEU A 205 -13.49 -1.47 -10.72
CA LEU A 205 -12.84 -0.43 -9.92
C LEU A 205 -11.64 -1.00 -9.16
N CYS A 206 -11.80 -2.17 -8.54
CA CYS A 206 -10.73 -2.84 -7.80
C CYS A 206 -9.56 -3.19 -8.72
N ILE A 207 -9.82 -3.77 -9.89
CA ILE A 207 -8.80 -4.10 -10.88
C ILE A 207 -8.09 -2.84 -11.39
N LEU A 208 -8.85 -1.80 -11.73
CA LEU A 208 -8.27 -0.54 -12.20
C LEU A 208 -7.29 0.06 -11.19
N HIS A 209 -7.67 0.09 -9.90
CA HIS A 209 -6.78 0.60 -8.85
C HIS A 209 -5.60 -0.32 -8.60
N ALA A 210 -5.81 -1.65 -8.59
CA ALA A 210 -4.74 -2.61 -8.40
C ALA A 210 -3.67 -2.49 -9.50
N VAL A 211 -4.10 -2.42 -10.76
CA VAL A 211 -3.20 -2.20 -11.90
C VAL A 211 -2.53 -0.83 -11.83
N SER A 212 -3.28 0.24 -11.49
CA SER A 212 -2.70 1.58 -11.38
C SER A 212 -1.63 1.66 -10.28
N PHE A 213 -1.89 1.08 -9.10
CA PHE A 213 -0.90 1.03 -8.01
C PHE A 213 0.33 0.21 -8.38
N SER A 214 0.14 -0.95 -9.03
CA SER A 214 1.26 -1.78 -9.46
C SER A 214 2.11 -1.09 -10.53
N LEU A 215 1.51 -0.37 -11.48
CA LEU A 215 2.23 0.40 -12.48
C LEU A 215 3.02 1.56 -11.86
N VAL A 216 2.44 2.27 -10.89
CA VAL A 216 3.16 3.33 -10.17
C VAL A 216 4.32 2.74 -9.37
N HIS A 217 4.13 1.59 -8.73
CA HIS A 217 5.21 0.89 -8.02
C HIS A 217 6.36 0.51 -8.97
N VAL A 218 6.05 -0.15 -10.09
CA VAL A 218 7.06 -0.50 -11.10
C VAL A 218 7.77 0.74 -11.63
N LEU A 219 7.02 1.84 -11.89
CA LEU A 219 7.62 3.09 -12.31
C LEU A 219 8.62 3.63 -11.27
N VAL A 220 8.28 3.57 -9.99
CA VAL A 220 9.17 4.01 -8.91
C VAL A 220 10.44 3.16 -8.86
N VAL A 221 10.32 1.82 -8.98
CA VAL A 221 11.46 0.90 -9.02
C VAL A 221 12.36 1.17 -10.23
N VAL A 222 11.77 1.40 -11.41
CA VAL A 222 12.53 1.74 -12.63
C VAL A 222 13.20 3.10 -12.50
N LEU A 223 12.53 4.10 -11.93
CA LEU A 223 13.15 5.40 -11.67
C LEU A 223 14.31 5.30 -10.69
N ASP A 224 14.18 4.45 -9.67
CA ASP A 224 15.22 4.21 -8.67
C ASP A 224 16.51 3.69 -9.32
N TYR A 225 16.41 2.86 -10.35
CA TYR A 225 17.55 2.37 -11.12
C TYR A 225 18.40 3.49 -11.73
N PHE A 226 17.76 4.61 -12.14
CA PHE A 226 18.45 5.74 -12.81
C PHE A 226 18.81 6.87 -11.83
N LEU A 227 18.32 6.85 -10.60
CA LEU A 227 18.49 7.94 -9.67
C LEU A 227 19.68 7.72 -8.71
N LEU A 228 20.26 8.83 -8.26
CA LEU A 228 21.23 8.80 -7.16
C LEU A 228 20.51 8.41 -5.85
N PRO A 229 21.20 7.77 -4.88
CA PRO A 229 20.59 7.27 -3.65
C PRO A 229 19.74 8.29 -2.86
N ILE A 230 20.18 9.58 -2.84
CA ILE A 230 19.42 10.64 -2.15
C ILE A 230 18.12 10.94 -2.89
N THR A 231 18.18 11.08 -4.22
CA THR A 231 16.98 11.33 -5.06
C THR A 231 16.01 10.16 -5.03
N SER A 232 16.53 8.95 -5.04
CA SER A 232 15.77 7.70 -4.85
C SER A 232 14.99 7.75 -3.52
N GLY A 233 15.65 8.02 -2.40
CA GLY A 233 15.00 8.14 -1.10
C GLY A 233 13.87 9.18 -1.07
N ILE A 234 14.03 10.30 -1.77
CA ILE A 234 12.97 11.32 -1.90
C ILE A 234 11.78 10.78 -2.69
N VAL A 235 12.03 10.12 -3.81
CA VAL A 235 10.96 9.53 -4.65
C VAL A 235 10.18 8.47 -3.86
N HIS A 236 10.86 7.61 -3.12
CA HIS A 236 10.23 6.63 -2.24
C HIS A 236 9.41 7.28 -1.13
N ALA A 237 9.94 8.31 -0.46
CA ALA A 237 9.19 9.03 0.57
C ALA A 237 7.91 9.67 0.01
N LEU A 238 7.96 10.24 -1.20
CA LEU A 238 6.79 10.78 -1.88
C LEU A 238 5.78 9.69 -2.25
N PHE A 239 6.26 8.56 -2.76
CA PHE A 239 5.41 7.41 -3.09
C PHE A 239 4.68 6.86 -1.85
N TYR A 240 5.40 6.64 -0.75
CA TYR A 240 4.78 6.22 0.51
C TYR A 240 3.82 7.28 1.06
N THR A 241 4.18 8.57 0.98
CA THR A 241 3.28 9.66 1.37
C THR A 241 1.97 9.60 0.60
N PHE A 242 2.07 9.39 -0.71
CA PHE A 242 0.88 9.24 -1.56
C PHE A 242 0.03 8.04 -1.12
N ILE A 243 0.61 6.85 -1.00
CA ILE A 243 -0.15 5.63 -0.66
C ILE A 243 -0.76 5.72 0.73
N ILE A 244 0.03 6.08 1.75
CA ILE A 244 -0.41 6.10 3.14
C ILE A 244 -1.59 7.05 3.34
N TYR A 245 -1.62 8.19 2.65
CA TYR A 245 -2.71 9.14 2.78
C TYR A 245 -3.85 8.89 1.80
N TYR A 246 -3.56 8.50 0.56
CA TYR A 246 -4.59 8.29 -0.47
C TYR A 246 -5.53 7.13 -0.15
N VAL A 247 -5.03 6.04 0.42
CA VAL A 247 -5.82 4.85 0.74
C VAL A 247 -6.98 5.17 1.71
N PRO A 248 -6.77 5.82 2.86
CA PRO A 248 -7.87 6.26 3.72
C PRO A 248 -8.84 7.23 3.03
N CYS A 249 -8.33 8.17 2.22
CA CYS A 249 -9.19 9.10 1.48
C CYS A 249 -10.11 8.36 0.52
N LEU A 250 -9.59 7.37 -0.20
CA LEU A 250 -10.35 6.52 -1.12
C LEU A 250 -11.39 5.69 -0.37
N ALA A 251 -10.98 5.06 0.74
CA ALA A 251 -11.84 4.23 1.56
C ALA A 251 -13.08 4.98 2.05
N PHE A 252 -12.88 6.15 2.65
CA PHE A 252 -14.00 6.97 3.15
C PHE A 252 -14.83 7.58 2.02
N THR A 253 -14.22 7.93 0.91
CA THR A 253 -14.97 8.43 -0.26
C THR A 253 -15.91 7.37 -0.81
N ILE A 254 -15.45 6.13 -0.96
CA ILE A 254 -16.28 5.00 -1.40
C ILE A 254 -17.35 4.69 -0.36
N HIS A 255 -16.99 4.65 0.92
CA HIS A 255 -17.92 4.38 2.02
C HIS A 255 -19.10 5.36 2.06
N HIS A 256 -18.83 6.68 2.02
CA HIS A 256 -19.87 7.69 1.99
C HIS A 256 -20.79 7.54 0.77
N LYS A 257 -20.25 7.15 -0.37
CA LYS A 257 -21.04 6.93 -1.58
C LYS A 257 -21.91 5.67 -1.50
N THR A 258 -21.34 4.59 -0.94
CA THR A 258 -22.06 3.31 -0.78
C THR A 258 -23.24 3.44 0.20
N LEU A 259 -23.05 4.21 1.28
CA LEU A 259 -24.11 4.45 2.27
C LEU A 259 -25.06 5.60 1.89
N GLY A 260 -24.81 6.32 0.79
CA GLY A 260 -25.58 7.51 0.43
C GLY A 260 -25.48 8.65 1.46
N SER A 261 -24.45 8.64 2.31
CA SER A 261 -24.29 9.66 3.35
C SER A 261 -23.63 10.93 2.80
N GLU A 262 -24.14 12.08 3.23
CA GLU A 262 -23.63 13.37 2.78
C GLU A 262 -22.25 13.68 3.38
N ARG A 263 -21.35 14.21 2.54
CA ARG A 263 -20.02 14.67 2.94
C ARG A 263 -20.04 16.16 3.27
N LYS A 264 -19.88 16.51 4.54
CA LYS A 264 -19.93 17.89 5.01
C LYS A 264 -18.70 18.74 4.66
N ASP A 265 -17.58 18.11 4.33
CA ASP A 265 -16.38 18.79 3.83
C ASP A 265 -16.58 19.42 2.45
N ILE A 266 -17.56 18.92 1.67
CA ILE A 266 -17.92 19.45 0.35
C ILE A 266 -18.99 20.55 0.46
N SER A 267 -20.00 20.34 1.30
CA SER A 267 -21.12 21.29 1.44
C SER A 267 -20.68 22.67 1.95
N ARG A 268 -19.64 22.75 2.77
CA ARG A 268 -19.08 24.04 3.25
C ARG A 268 -18.36 24.86 2.18
N VAL A 269 -17.83 24.23 1.14
CA VAL A 269 -17.16 24.93 0.02
C VAL A 269 -18.16 25.57 -0.95
N LEU A 270 -19.39 25.08 -0.96
CA LEU A 270 -20.45 25.62 -1.83
C LEU A 270 -21.22 26.79 -1.21
N ILE A 271 -21.01 27.10 0.07
CA ILE A 271 -21.71 28.15 0.83
C ILE A 271 -20.78 29.35 1.13
N GLY A 272 -19.50 29.26 0.85
CA GLY A 272 -18.50 30.33 0.95
C GLY A 272 -18.04 30.79 -0.40
#